data_ac6269bee5d0b8d3060cf3a92253ff1f
#
_entry.id   ac6269bee5d0b8d3060cf3a92253ff1f
#
_cell.length_a   1.000
_cell.length_b   1.000
_cell.length_c   1.000
_cell.angle_alpha   90.00
_cell.angle_beta   90.00
_cell.angle_gamma   90.00
#
_symmetry.space_group_name_H-M   'P 1'
#
loop_
_entity.id
_entity.type
_entity.pdbx_description
1 polymer ?
#
loop_
_entity_poly.entity_id
_entity_poly.type
_entity_poly.pdbx_seq_one_letter_code
_entity_poly.pdbx_strand_id
1 'polypeptide(L)'
;GTNLRYSKDADFANNQHICGTLSMGKDPKECVVDQFGRAWDHENLYIASTGVLPTSSTCNSTMNALAVAMRTASYILSQNGGSAMLPRSNTLANWKPLVPHWVPQA
;
A
#
# COMPACT_ATOMS: atom_id res chain seq x y z
N GLY A 1 10.83 -21.14 -28.48
CA GLY A 1 11.42 -19.89 -28.11
C GLY A 1 10.40 -18.78 -28.25
N THR A 2 9.96 -18.19 -27.17
CA THR A 2 9.07 -17.03 -27.14
C THR A 2 9.88 -15.82 -27.60
N ASN A 3 9.60 -15.29 -28.78
CA ASN A 3 10.13 -14.01 -29.23
C ASN A 3 9.50 -12.89 -28.39
N LEU A 4 10.09 -12.57 -27.26
CA LEU A 4 9.82 -11.34 -26.54
C LEU A 4 10.37 -10.19 -27.40
N ARG A 5 9.51 -9.55 -28.18
CA ARG A 5 9.82 -8.30 -28.84
C ARG A 5 9.75 -7.20 -27.80
N TYR A 6 10.88 -6.74 -27.34
CA TYR A 6 10.97 -5.49 -26.60
C TYR A 6 10.72 -4.35 -27.59
N SER A 7 9.59 -3.68 -27.46
CA SER A 7 9.35 -2.47 -28.22
C SER A 7 10.31 -1.38 -27.73
N LYS A 8 11.19 -0.90 -28.61
CA LYS A 8 12.06 0.26 -28.32
C LYS A 8 11.25 1.55 -28.09
N ASP A 9 10.01 1.53 -28.49
CA ASP A 9 9.04 2.63 -28.35
C ASP A 9 8.10 2.41 -27.15
N ALA A 10 8.54 1.61 -26.15
CA ALA A 10 7.89 1.61 -24.85
C ALA A 10 8.02 3.02 -24.28
N ASP A 11 7.03 3.83 -24.60
CA ASP A 11 6.90 5.20 -24.17
C ASP A 11 7.18 5.30 -22.66
N PHE A 12 8.21 6.06 -22.29
CA PHE A 12 8.42 6.49 -20.91
C PHE A 12 7.19 7.23 -20.34
N ALA A 13 6.21 7.56 -21.18
CA ALA A 13 4.93 8.16 -20.82
C ALA A 13 4.03 7.26 -19.95
N ASN A 14 4.28 5.96 -19.85
CA ASN A 14 3.47 5.03 -19.05
C ASN A 14 4.00 4.73 -17.65
N ASN A 15 5.05 5.42 -17.20
CA ASN A 15 5.58 5.28 -15.84
C ASN A 15 4.76 6.10 -14.83
N GLN A 16 3.45 5.82 -14.73
CA GLN A 16 2.52 6.57 -13.88
C GLN A 16 2.42 6.02 -12.44
N HIS A 17 3.13 4.94 -12.11
CA HIS A 17 3.04 4.29 -10.81
C HIS A 17 4.30 4.51 -9.97
N ILE A 18 4.62 5.78 -9.71
CA ILE A 18 5.74 6.15 -8.86
C ILE A 18 5.41 5.80 -7.41
N CYS A 19 6.29 5.04 -6.74
CA CYS A 19 6.19 4.69 -5.33
C CYS A 19 7.57 4.72 -4.67
N GLY A 20 7.60 4.73 -3.34
CA GLY A 20 8.84 4.62 -2.56
C GLY A 20 9.59 5.93 -2.29
N THR A 21 9.16 7.08 -2.81
CA THR A 21 9.83 8.36 -2.56
C THR A 21 9.74 8.85 -1.11
N LEU A 22 8.74 8.36 -0.36
CA LEU A 22 8.47 8.69 1.03
C LEU A 22 8.30 7.41 1.84
N SER A 23 9.17 6.44 1.62
CA SER A 23 9.03 5.05 2.07
C SER A 23 8.69 4.93 3.54
N MET A 24 7.75 4.03 3.85
CA MET A 24 7.45 3.66 5.23
C MET A 24 8.42 2.63 5.76
N GLY A 25 8.70 2.71 7.07
CA GLY A 25 9.54 1.72 7.74
C GLY A 25 9.63 1.95 9.23
N LYS A 26 10.44 1.13 9.87
CA LYS A 26 10.62 1.14 11.32
C LYS A 26 11.78 2.01 11.80
N ASP A 27 12.74 2.29 10.92
CA ASP A 27 13.93 3.06 11.28
C ASP A 27 13.81 4.48 10.71
N PRO A 28 13.75 5.52 11.57
CA PRO A 28 13.67 6.91 11.14
C PRO A 28 14.91 7.39 10.37
N LYS A 29 16.02 6.64 10.40
CA LYS A 29 17.22 6.98 9.63
C LYS A 29 17.14 6.53 8.18
N GLU A 30 16.31 5.53 7.89
CA GLU A 30 16.18 4.92 6.56
C GLU A 30 14.82 5.21 5.91
N CYS A 31 13.83 5.66 6.69
CA CYS A 31 12.46 5.81 6.24
C CYS A 31 11.91 7.20 6.59
N VAL A 32 11.02 7.70 5.74
CA VAL A 32 10.42 9.03 5.91
C VAL A 32 9.21 8.99 6.84
N VAL A 33 8.43 7.91 6.77
CA VAL A 33 7.21 7.74 7.58
C VAL A 33 7.20 6.39 8.30
N ASP A 34 6.42 6.32 9.37
CA ASP A 34 6.14 5.09 10.09
C ASP A 34 5.09 4.21 9.37
N GLN A 35 4.73 3.08 9.97
CA GLN A 35 3.73 2.15 9.45
C GLN A 35 2.31 2.74 9.27
N PHE A 36 2.02 3.88 9.88
CA PHE A 36 0.73 4.59 9.77
C PHE A 36 0.79 5.78 8.82
N GLY A 37 1.92 5.98 8.16
CA GLY A 37 2.16 7.12 7.27
C GLY A 37 2.48 8.42 8.00
N ARG A 38 2.74 8.39 9.31
CA ARG A 38 3.16 9.55 10.08
C ARG A 38 4.63 9.84 9.81
N ALA A 39 4.97 11.08 9.50
CA ALA A 39 6.35 11.51 9.30
C ALA A 39 7.15 11.38 10.60
N TRP A 40 8.39 10.90 10.50
CA TRP A 40 9.27 10.77 11.65
C TRP A 40 9.71 12.14 12.19
N ASP A 41 9.90 13.11 11.32
CA ASP A 41 10.37 14.45 11.68
C ASP A 41 9.25 15.42 12.06
N HIS A 42 7.98 15.06 11.83
CA HIS A 42 6.84 15.96 12.06
C HIS A 42 5.68 15.20 12.69
N GLU A 43 5.34 15.58 13.92
CA GLU A 43 4.33 14.86 14.71
C GLU A 43 2.91 14.92 14.18
N ASN A 44 2.57 15.94 13.41
CA ASN A 44 1.22 16.19 12.87
C ASN A 44 1.15 16.06 11.35
N LEU A 45 2.19 15.51 10.70
CA LEU A 45 2.21 15.28 9.26
C LEU A 45 1.99 13.81 8.94
N TYR A 46 0.98 13.55 8.12
CA TYR A 46 0.64 12.21 7.62
C TYR A 46 0.63 12.18 6.10
N ILE A 47 1.14 11.11 5.53
CA ILE A 47 1.24 10.91 4.09
C ILE A 47 0.40 9.69 3.70
N ALA A 48 -0.57 9.93 2.80
CA ALA A 48 -1.50 8.92 2.31
C ALA A 48 -1.42 8.83 0.78
N SER A 49 -0.36 8.23 0.28
CA SER A 49 -0.11 8.08 -1.16
C SER A 49 0.67 6.80 -1.47
N THR A 50 0.84 6.48 -2.75
CA THR A 50 1.74 5.41 -3.21
C THR A 50 3.20 5.68 -2.87
N GLY A 51 3.59 6.94 -2.62
CA GLY A 51 4.93 7.33 -2.21
C GLY A 51 5.41 6.63 -0.94
N VAL A 52 4.50 6.23 -0.03
CA VAL A 52 4.88 5.55 1.21
C VAL A 52 5.13 4.05 1.04
N LEU A 53 4.79 3.46 -0.11
CA LEU A 53 5.02 2.03 -0.37
C LEU A 53 6.52 1.80 -0.58
N PRO A 54 7.18 0.93 0.22
CA PRO A 54 8.62 0.71 0.12
C PRO A 54 9.02 0.00 -1.18
N THR A 55 8.10 -0.73 -1.79
CA THR A 55 8.30 -1.45 -3.07
C THR A 55 7.09 -1.30 -3.96
N SER A 56 7.32 -1.25 -5.27
CA SER A 56 6.25 -1.31 -6.26
C SER A 56 5.66 -2.72 -6.31
N SER A 57 4.35 -2.78 -6.51
CA SER A 57 3.62 -4.00 -6.79
C SER A 57 3.69 -4.34 -8.29
N THR A 58 3.36 -5.58 -8.64
CA THR A 58 3.20 -6.02 -10.04
C THR A 58 1.89 -5.54 -10.67
N CYS A 59 1.02 -4.91 -9.92
CA CYS A 59 -0.26 -4.37 -10.36
C CYS A 59 -0.34 -2.86 -10.15
N ASN A 60 -1.36 -2.25 -10.74
CA ASN A 60 -1.65 -0.83 -10.55
C ASN A 60 -1.85 -0.52 -9.06
N SER A 61 -1.13 0.48 -8.56
CA SER A 61 -0.98 0.74 -7.12
C SER A 61 -2.15 1.50 -6.48
N THR A 62 -3.19 1.88 -7.23
CA THR A 62 -4.32 2.68 -6.73
C THR A 62 -5.04 2.03 -5.54
N MET A 63 -5.31 0.73 -5.62
CA MET A 63 -5.97 0.01 -4.52
C MET A 63 -5.08 -0.06 -3.27
N ASN A 64 -3.78 -0.24 -3.45
CA ASN A 64 -2.80 -0.23 -2.37
C ASN A 64 -2.72 1.15 -1.72
N ALA A 65 -2.72 2.22 -2.52
CA ALA A 65 -2.76 3.60 -2.04
C ALA A 65 -4.02 3.87 -1.20
N LEU A 66 -5.18 3.41 -1.68
CA LEU A 66 -6.44 3.54 -0.95
C LEU A 66 -6.40 2.79 0.39
N ALA A 67 -5.91 1.56 0.41
CA ALA A 67 -5.78 0.77 1.63
C ALA A 67 -4.86 1.44 2.66
N VAL A 68 -3.74 2.00 2.22
CA VAL A 68 -2.83 2.76 3.08
C VAL A 68 -3.50 4.03 3.59
N ALA A 69 -4.18 4.79 2.73
CA ALA A 69 -4.90 6.01 3.13
C ALA A 69 -5.97 5.72 4.18
N MET A 70 -6.75 4.66 4.01
CA MET A 70 -7.76 4.22 4.99
C MET A 70 -7.12 3.83 6.32
N ARG A 71 -5.98 3.16 6.32
CA ARG A 71 -5.23 2.82 7.54
C ARG A 71 -4.75 4.08 8.26
N THR A 72 -4.18 5.02 7.54
CA THR A 72 -3.74 6.31 8.08
C THR A 72 -4.90 7.09 8.69
N ALA A 73 -6.02 7.21 7.97
CA ALA A 73 -7.21 7.88 8.47
C ALA A 73 -7.76 7.21 9.73
N SER A 74 -7.82 5.90 9.74
CA SER A 74 -8.26 5.11 10.91
C SER A 74 -7.37 5.33 12.13
N TYR A 75 -6.06 5.42 11.91
CA TYR A 75 -5.10 5.72 12.96
C TYR A 75 -5.32 7.14 13.53
N ILE A 76 -5.42 8.15 12.67
CA ILE A 76 -5.69 9.54 13.08
C ILE A 76 -6.98 9.63 13.90
N LEU A 77 -8.03 8.95 13.43
CA LEU A 77 -9.31 8.93 14.16
C LEU A 77 -9.17 8.33 15.55
N SER A 78 -8.44 7.22 15.67
CA SER A 78 -8.20 6.55 16.95
C SER A 78 -7.43 7.41 17.94
N GLN A 79 -6.50 8.24 17.46
CA GLN A 79 -5.72 9.16 18.31
C GLN A 79 -6.58 10.33 18.82
N ASN A 80 -7.66 10.67 18.11
CA ASN A 80 -8.57 11.76 18.46
C ASN A 80 -9.88 11.28 19.13
N GLY A 81 -9.89 10.09 19.71
CA GLY A 81 -11.05 9.54 20.42
C GLY A 81 -12.18 9.03 19.52
N GLY A 82 -11.95 8.97 18.21
CA GLY A 82 -12.89 8.40 17.25
C GLY A 82 -12.83 6.88 17.17
N SER A 83 -13.86 6.27 16.59
CA SER A 83 -13.86 4.84 16.29
C SER A 83 -13.13 4.56 14.99
N ALA A 84 -12.29 3.51 14.98
CA ALA A 84 -11.56 3.12 13.77
C ALA A 84 -12.52 2.81 12.62
N MET A 85 -12.27 3.38 11.44
CA MET A 85 -13.09 3.13 10.24
C MET A 85 -12.92 1.72 9.67
N LEU A 86 -11.78 1.08 9.97
CA LEU A 86 -11.52 -0.28 9.51
C LEU A 86 -12.17 -1.28 10.49
N PRO A 87 -12.85 -2.30 9.98
CA PRO A 87 -13.37 -3.35 10.84
C PRO A 87 -12.24 -3.97 11.63
N ARG A 88 -12.43 -4.13 12.92
CA ARG A 88 -11.49 -4.87 13.76
C ARG A 88 -11.36 -6.29 13.21
N SER A 89 -10.18 -6.87 13.35
CA SER A 89 -9.75 -8.16 12.75
C SER A 89 -10.65 -9.38 12.97
N ASN A 90 -11.70 -9.26 13.75
CA ASN A 90 -12.67 -10.35 13.99
C ASN A 90 -13.40 -10.81 12.70
N THR A 91 -13.46 -9.95 11.68
CA THR A 91 -14.02 -10.32 10.38
C THR A 91 -13.08 -11.22 9.57
N LEU A 92 -11.78 -11.22 9.86
CA LEU A 92 -10.83 -12.12 9.20
C LEU A 92 -10.83 -13.53 9.80
N ALA A 93 -11.29 -13.71 11.04
CA ALA A 93 -11.36 -15.04 11.65
C ALA A 93 -12.29 -16.01 10.91
N ASN A 94 -13.27 -15.48 10.18
CA ASN A 94 -14.21 -16.27 9.37
C ASN A 94 -13.96 -16.14 7.86
N TRP A 95 -12.89 -15.45 7.46
CA TRP A 95 -12.56 -15.30 6.05
C TRP A 95 -12.01 -16.63 5.50
N LYS A 96 -12.76 -17.22 4.59
CA LYS A 96 -12.29 -18.35 3.79
C LYS A 96 -11.77 -17.78 2.47
N PRO A 97 -10.53 -18.10 2.07
CA PRO A 97 -10.05 -17.71 0.75
C PRO A 97 -10.98 -18.29 -0.31
N LEU A 98 -11.43 -17.44 -1.23
CA LEU A 98 -12.10 -17.90 -2.44
C LEU A 98 -11.04 -18.64 -3.26
N VAL A 99 -11.02 -19.97 -3.15
CA VAL A 99 -10.17 -20.78 -4.01
C VAL A 99 -10.79 -20.74 -5.40
N PRO A 100 -10.10 -20.22 -6.42
CA PRO A 100 -10.65 -20.22 -7.77
C PRO A 100 -10.95 -21.65 -8.21
N HIS A 101 -12.06 -21.85 -8.90
CA HIS A 101 -12.53 -23.17 -9.37
C HIS A 101 -11.57 -23.88 -10.32
N TRP A 102 -10.58 -23.14 -10.88
CA TRP A 102 -9.54 -23.69 -11.74
C TRP A 102 -8.34 -24.27 -10.97
N VAL A 103 -8.27 -24.08 -9.64
CA VAL A 103 -7.24 -24.73 -8.82
C VAL A 103 -7.69 -26.18 -8.59
N PRO A 104 -6.89 -27.20 -9.00
CA PRO A 104 -7.21 -28.59 -8.72
C PRO A 104 -7.39 -28.80 -7.23
N GLN A 105 -8.54 -29.33 -6.86
CA GLN A 105 -8.77 -29.75 -5.48
C GLN A 105 -7.97 -31.04 -5.26
N ALA A 106 -7.07 -31.00 -4.30
CA ALA A 106 -6.32 -32.19 -3.91
C ALA A 106 -7.22 -33.24 -3.24
#